data_6ce69a789d189f5f973a712975cc4be4
#
_entry.id   6ce69a789d189f5f973a712975cc4be4
#
_cell.length_a   1.000
_cell.length_b   1.000
_cell.length_c   1.000
_cell.angle_alpha   90.00
_cell.angle_beta   90.00
_cell.angle_gamma   90.00
#
_symmetry.space_group_name_H-M   'P 1'
#
loop_
_entity.id
_entity.type
_entity.pdbx_description
1 polymer ?
#
loop_
_entity_poly.entity_id
_entity_poly.type
_entity_poly.pdbx_seq_one_letter_code
_entity_poly.pdbx_strand_id
1 'polypeptide(L)'
;MNAVLRAHSISPSVSSKTRRAGPNSGAVWIPEKDDEVLVAFEFGDIRRPYVVGSLYNGQDTPNLGNGLFDNGKVKRRGFISRLGHQFIFFDDDDKKGIAFISSDGNLKISLNETNSEIHISSQGKVHVECQQDMTLESQGNLKLSAQQGISLEAQTSLDLKGGSGATLDGGPQLEVKASGQLKVSGAMVDVNSGALQVM
;
A
#
# COMPACT_ATOMS: atom_id res chain seq x y z
N MET A 1 -23.90 35.83 -4.41
CA MET A 1 -22.78 36.30 -5.28
C MET A 1 -21.65 35.31 -5.11
N ASN A 2 -21.18 34.69 -6.18
CA ASN A 2 -20.03 33.79 -6.17
C ASN A 2 -18.90 34.45 -6.96
N ALA A 3 -17.68 34.29 -6.52
CA ALA A 3 -16.49 34.79 -7.19
C ALA A 3 -15.43 33.69 -7.34
N VAL A 4 -14.71 33.72 -8.43
CA VAL A 4 -13.51 32.90 -8.66
C VAL A 4 -12.31 33.76 -8.29
N LEU A 5 -11.48 33.31 -7.38
CA LEU A 5 -10.33 34.04 -6.86
C LEU A 5 -9.09 33.12 -6.82
N ARG A 6 -7.91 33.73 -7.01
CA ARG A 6 -6.65 33.05 -6.68
C ARG A 6 -6.30 33.28 -5.21
N ALA A 7 -5.96 32.24 -4.52
CA ALA A 7 -5.60 32.28 -3.10
C ALA A 7 -4.20 32.89 -2.93
N HIS A 8 -4.09 34.18 -2.68
CA HIS A 8 -2.81 34.85 -2.42
C HIS A 8 -2.28 34.60 -1.00
N SER A 9 -3.18 34.39 -0.05
CA SER A 9 -2.87 33.95 1.31
C SER A 9 -4.05 33.20 1.88
N ILE A 10 -3.80 32.04 2.47
CA ILE A 10 -4.83 31.30 3.18
C ILE A 10 -4.52 31.37 4.66
N SER A 11 -5.41 32.03 5.41
CA SER A 11 -5.38 31.99 6.86
C SER A 11 -6.10 30.74 7.35
N PRO A 12 -5.67 30.10 8.45
CA PRO A 12 -6.40 29.00 9.08
C PRO A 12 -7.84 29.37 9.49
N SER A 13 -8.16 30.67 9.52
CA SER A 13 -9.51 31.19 9.79
C SER A 13 -10.44 31.19 8.58
N VAL A 14 -9.97 30.91 7.38
CA VAL A 14 -10.83 30.78 6.19
C VAL A 14 -11.56 29.45 6.25
N SER A 15 -12.87 29.51 6.42
CA SER A 15 -13.72 28.33 6.39
C SER A 15 -13.71 27.69 5.00
N SER A 16 -13.37 26.42 4.89
CA SER A 16 -13.53 25.64 3.68
C SER A 16 -14.73 24.70 3.82
N LYS A 17 -15.49 24.54 2.73
CA LYS A 17 -16.61 23.60 2.73
C LYS A 17 -16.11 22.17 2.68
N THR A 18 -16.50 21.37 3.65
CA THR A 18 -16.28 19.92 3.67
C THR A 18 -17.61 19.20 3.82
N ARG A 19 -17.70 17.94 3.40
CA ARG A 19 -18.90 17.12 3.59
C ARG A 19 -19.24 16.89 5.05
N ARG A 20 -18.25 16.90 5.92
CA ARG A 20 -18.38 16.76 7.35
C ARG A 20 -17.22 17.46 8.05
N ALA A 21 -17.52 18.29 9.02
CA ALA A 21 -16.57 18.86 9.95
C ALA A 21 -17.13 18.75 11.37
N GLY A 22 -16.36 18.23 12.29
CA GLY A 22 -16.71 18.09 13.71
C GLY A 22 -15.47 17.92 14.55
N PRO A 23 -15.59 17.92 15.88
CA PRO A 23 -14.47 17.70 16.77
C PRO A 23 -13.76 16.39 16.41
N ASN A 24 -12.49 16.47 16.05
CA ASN A 24 -11.62 15.32 15.67
C ASN A 24 -12.14 14.47 14.50
N SER A 25 -13.02 15.01 13.62
CA SER A 25 -13.55 14.25 12.49
C SER A 25 -13.87 15.15 11.29
N GLY A 26 -13.62 14.65 10.09
CA GLY A 26 -13.94 15.34 8.84
C GLY A 26 -12.92 15.08 7.74
N ALA A 27 -13.19 15.59 6.55
CA ALA A 27 -12.21 15.64 5.46
C ALA A 27 -11.44 16.96 5.56
N VAL A 28 -10.12 16.88 5.58
CA VAL A 28 -9.26 18.08 5.62
C VAL A 28 -8.63 18.24 4.25
N TRP A 29 -9.10 19.26 3.51
CA TRP A 29 -8.57 19.62 2.21
C TRP A 29 -8.49 21.14 2.14
N ILE A 30 -7.31 21.68 2.34
CA ILE A 30 -7.07 23.12 2.39
C ILE A 30 -6.39 23.51 1.08
N PRO A 31 -6.95 24.48 0.32
CA PRO A 31 -6.30 25.03 -0.85
C PRO A 31 -4.93 25.61 -0.51
N GLU A 32 -4.02 25.54 -1.42
CA GLU A 32 -2.70 26.16 -1.26
C GLU A 32 -2.65 27.55 -1.88
N LYS A 33 -1.57 28.25 -1.57
CA LYS A 33 -1.31 29.55 -2.19
C LYS A 33 -1.24 29.38 -3.71
N ASP A 34 -1.87 30.27 -4.43
CA ASP A 34 -2.01 30.36 -5.89
C ASP A 34 -3.01 29.34 -6.50
N ASP A 35 -3.66 28.49 -5.71
CA ASP A 35 -4.80 27.70 -6.19
C ASP A 35 -5.96 28.61 -6.62
N GLU A 36 -6.63 28.25 -7.71
CA GLU A 36 -7.87 28.87 -8.12
C GLU A 36 -9.03 28.27 -7.33
N VAL A 37 -9.78 29.12 -6.64
CA VAL A 37 -10.85 28.70 -5.73
C VAL A 37 -12.18 29.41 -6.03
N LEU A 38 -13.26 28.66 -5.88
CA LEU A 38 -14.62 29.21 -5.87
C LEU A 38 -14.96 29.66 -4.45
N VAL A 39 -15.29 30.94 -4.33
CA VAL A 39 -15.66 31.56 -3.04
C VAL A 39 -17.13 31.93 -3.07
N ALA A 40 -17.84 31.58 -2.00
CA ALA A 40 -19.18 32.08 -1.71
C ALA A 40 -19.14 33.00 -0.50
N PHE A 41 -20.18 33.81 -0.35
CA PHE A 41 -20.29 34.79 0.73
C PHE A 41 -21.56 34.54 1.55
N GLU A 42 -21.42 34.41 2.86
CA GLU A 42 -22.52 34.15 3.76
C GLU A 42 -23.57 35.30 3.67
N PHE A 43 -24.82 34.95 3.33
CA PHE A 43 -25.91 35.92 3.08
C PHE A 43 -25.54 37.04 2.08
N GLY A 44 -24.56 36.86 1.22
CA GLY A 44 -24.05 37.84 0.27
C GLY A 44 -23.13 38.92 0.90
N ASP A 45 -22.75 38.80 2.15
CA ASP A 45 -21.82 39.72 2.81
C ASP A 45 -20.36 39.37 2.42
N ILE A 46 -19.72 40.26 1.67
CA ILE A 46 -18.33 40.13 1.20
C ILE A 46 -17.29 39.99 2.33
N ARG A 47 -17.66 40.39 3.55
CA ARG A 47 -16.80 40.27 4.73
C ARG A 47 -16.79 38.83 5.32
N ARG A 48 -17.67 37.97 4.83
CA ARG A 48 -17.82 36.58 5.28
C ARG A 48 -17.64 35.59 4.13
N PRO A 49 -16.40 35.52 3.57
CA PRO A 49 -16.10 34.59 2.50
C PRO A 49 -15.90 33.18 3.05
N TYR A 50 -16.30 32.18 2.27
CA TYR A 50 -15.88 30.79 2.48
C TYR A 50 -15.57 30.10 1.16
N VAL A 51 -14.53 29.26 1.16
CA VAL A 51 -14.11 28.50 -0.03
C VAL A 51 -15.06 27.33 -0.21
N VAL A 52 -15.65 27.24 -1.39
CA VAL A 52 -16.55 26.13 -1.78
C VAL A 52 -15.74 24.95 -2.33
N GLY A 53 -14.65 25.22 -3.04
CA GLY A 53 -13.77 24.23 -3.63
C GLY A 53 -12.70 24.86 -4.51
N SER A 54 -11.73 24.07 -4.93
CA SER A 54 -10.72 24.45 -5.92
C SER A 54 -11.20 24.14 -7.34
N LEU A 55 -10.70 24.86 -8.32
CA LEU A 55 -11.04 24.73 -9.71
C LEU A 55 -9.81 24.35 -10.52
N TYR A 56 -9.97 23.41 -11.44
CA TYR A 56 -9.00 23.20 -12.50
C TYR A 56 -9.27 24.20 -13.63
N ASN A 57 -8.20 24.69 -14.24
CA ASN A 57 -8.24 25.63 -15.36
C ASN A 57 -7.34 25.14 -16.51
N GLY A 58 -7.14 25.96 -17.53
CA GLY A 58 -6.30 25.60 -18.68
C GLY A 58 -4.80 25.49 -18.35
N GLN A 59 -4.34 25.98 -17.20
CA GLN A 59 -2.96 25.89 -16.72
C GLN A 59 -2.80 24.81 -15.67
N ASP A 60 -3.75 24.75 -14.73
CA ASP A 60 -3.76 23.78 -13.62
C ASP A 60 -4.67 22.62 -14.01
N THR A 61 -4.08 21.50 -14.41
CA THR A 61 -4.81 20.32 -14.88
C THR A 61 -4.67 19.15 -13.90
N PRO A 62 -5.70 18.30 -13.76
CA PRO A 62 -5.58 17.12 -12.90
C PRO A 62 -4.52 16.15 -13.42
N ASN A 63 -3.50 15.87 -12.61
CA ASN A 63 -2.37 15.01 -12.98
C ASN A 63 -2.49 13.60 -12.40
N LEU A 64 -3.55 12.88 -12.75
CA LEU A 64 -3.71 11.44 -12.43
C LEU A 64 -3.08 10.52 -13.48
N GLY A 65 -2.11 11.04 -14.24
CA GLY A 65 -1.45 10.37 -15.35
C GLY A 65 -2.20 10.52 -16.68
N ASN A 66 -1.59 10.02 -17.75
CA ASN A 66 -2.15 10.13 -19.10
C ASN A 66 -3.45 9.32 -19.22
N GLY A 67 -4.41 9.83 -19.99
CA GLY A 67 -5.67 9.12 -20.28
C GLY A 67 -6.73 9.25 -19.18
N LEU A 68 -6.79 10.41 -18.50
CA LEU A 68 -7.85 10.70 -17.52
C LEU A 68 -9.25 10.63 -18.16
N PHE A 69 -9.35 11.10 -19.40
CA PHE A 69 -10.57 11.09 -20.20
C PHE A 69 -10.30 10.40 -21.54
N ASP A 70 -11.22 9.57 -21.98
CA ASP A 70 -11.20 8.98 -23.30
C ASP A 70 -12.65 8.78 -23.80
N ASN A 71 -12.93 9.29 -25.01
CA ASN A 71 -14.25 9.21 -25.64
C ASN A 71 -15.41 9.65 -24.72
N GLY A 72 -15.21 10.73 -23.94
CA GLY A 72 -16.20 11.25 -23.01
C GLY A 72 -16.36 10.46 -21.71
N LYS A 73 -15.57 9.42 -21.50
CA LYS A 73 -15.56 8.63 -20.25
C LYS A 73 -14.40 9.05 -19.34
N VAL A 74 -14.68 9.16 -18.06
CA VAL A 74 -13.65 9.36 -17.03
C VAL A 74 -13.06 8.01 -16.65
N LYS A 75 -11.81 7.78 -16.97
CA LYS A 75 -11.10 6.52 -16.75
C LYS A 75 -10.34 6.46 -15.43
N ARG A 76 -10.08 7.60 -14.80
CA ARG A 76 -9.39 7.68 -13.51
C ARG A 76 -10.04 8.70 -12.62
N ARG A 77 -10.11 8.37 -11.35
CA ARG A 77 -10.55 9.24 -10.25
C ARG A 77 -9.58 9.11 -9.11
N GLY A 78 -9.40 10.17 -8.30
CA GLY A 78 -8.53 10.04 -7.16
C GLY A 78 -8.11 11.34 -6.54
N PHE A 79 -7.13 11.23 -5.66
CA PHE A 79 -6.52 12.33 -4.94
C PHE A 79 -5.02 12.34 -5.21
N ILE A 80 -4.47 13.52 -5.37
CA ILE A 80 -3.03 13.74 -5.47
C ILE A 80 -2.65 14.76 -4.41
N SER A 81 -1.63 14.47 -3.63
CA SER A 81 -1.03 15.45 -2.74
C SER A 81 -0.12 16.39 -3.52
N ARG A 82 0.23 17.53 -2.95
CA ARG A 82 1.17 18.48 -3.55
C ARG A 82 2.50 17.87 -3.95
N LEU A 83 3.01 16.92 -3.18
CA LEU A 83 4.26 16.21 -3.49
C LEU A 83 4.09 15.08 -4.50
N GLY A 84 2.86 14.79 -4.95
CA GLY A 84 2.58 13.78 -5.96
C GLY A 84 2.23 12.39 -5.41
N HIS A 85 2.00 12.23 -4.09
CA HIS A 85 1.43 10.98 -3.56
C HIS A 85 0.01 10.80 -4.04
N GLN A 86 -0.37 9.60 -4.43
CA GLN A 86 -1.62 9.34 -5.15
C GLN A 86 -2.47 8.28 -4.48
N PHE A 87 -3.77 8.51 -4.46
CA PHE A 87 -4.80 7.51 -4.26
C PHE A 87 -5.71 7.51 -5.50
N ILE A 88 -5.70 6.43 -6.28
CA ILE A 88 -6.33 6.40 -7.60
C ILE A 88 -7.29 5.23 -7.69
N PHE A 89 -8.46 5.47 -8.29
CA PHE A 89 -9.37 4.49 -8.86
C PHE A 89 -9.13 4.43 -10.38
N PHE A 90 -8.97 3.23 -10.90
CA PHE A 90 -8.85 2.94 -12.32
C PHE A 90 -10.16 2.32 -12.80
N ASP A 91 -10.79 2.99 -13.75
CA ASP A 91 -12.06 2.60 -14.38
C ASP A 91 -11.85 2.31 -15.88
N ASP A 92 -10.64 1.97 -16.29
CA ASP A 92 -10.31 1.56 -17.66
C ASP A 92 -10.83 0.15 -17.93
N ASP A 93 -11.27 -0.12 -19.15
CA ASP A 93 -11.73 -1.46 -19.53
C ASP A 93 -10.64 -2.53 -19.37
N ASP A 94 -9.38 -2.13 -19.66
CA ASP A 94 -8.20 -3.00 -19.58
C ASP A 94 -7.48 -2.92 -18.21
N LYS A 95 -7.86 -1.98 -17.35
CA LYS A 95 -7.21 -1.75 -16.06
C LYS A 95 -8.19 -1.21 -15.05
N LYS A 96 -8.72 -2.14 -14.25
CA LYS A 96 -9.65 -1.83 -13.17
C LYS A 96 -8.99 -2.02 -11.83
N GLY A 97 -9.29 -1.14 -10.87
CA GLY A 97 -8.77 -1.33 -9.52
C GLY A 97 -8.48 -0.04 -8.76
N ILE A 98 -7.74 -0.20 -7.68
CA ILE A 98 -7.42 0.88 -6.74
C ILE A 98 -5.91 0.85 -6.48
N ALA A 99 -5.27 2.01 -6.35
CA ALA A 99 -3.87 2.08 -5.96
C ALA A 99 -3.55 3.25 -5.03
N PHE A 100 -2.64 2.99 -4.09
CA PHE A 100 -1.89 3.99 -3.34
C PHE A 100 -0.46 3.97 -3.85
N ILE A 101 0.06 5.13 -4.26
CA ILE A 101 1.37 5.24 -4.89
C ILE A 101 2.12 6.42 -4.25
N SER A 102 3.38 6.21 -3.86
CA SER A 102 4.26 7.31 -3.43
C SER A 102 4.61 8.22 -4.60
N SER A 103 4.99 9.45 -4.33
CA SER A 103 5.32 10.46 -5.35
C SER A 103 6.45 10.03 -6.29
N ASP A 104 7.40 9.26 -5.80
CA ASP A 104 8.53 8.69 -6.54
C ASP A 104 8.20 7.35 -7.21
N GLY A 105 7.00 6.79 -6.98
CA GLY A 105 6.55 5.50 -7.50
C GLY A 105 7.19 4.27 -6.83
N ASN A 106 8.06 4.46 -5.85
CA ASN A 106 8.84 3.38 -5.23
C ASN A 106 8.04 2.53 -4.24
N LEU A 107 6.95 3.08 -3.70
CA LEU A 107 6.04 2.40 -2.78
C LEU A 107 4.67 2.31 -3.42
N LYS A 108 4.09 1.11 -3.44
CA LYS A 108 2.80 0.88 -4.06
C LYS A 108 2.02 -0.21 -3.35
N ILE A 109 0.73 0.05 -3.12
CA ILE A 109 -0.28 -0.95 -2.78
C ILE A 109 -1.38 -0.84 -3.82
N SER A 110 -1.69 -1.93 -4.51
CA SER A 110 -2.74 -1.92 -5.53
C SER A 110 -3.61 -3.17 -5.47
N LEU A 111 -4.88 -2.95 -5.71
CA LEU A 111 -5.91 -3.96 -5.94
C LEU A 111 -6.19 -3.95 -7.45
N ASN A 112 -5.80 -4.97 -8.15
CA ASN A 112 -5.99 -5.12 -9.59
C ASN A 112 -7.16 -6.08 -9.84
N GLU A 113 -8.34 -5.56 -10.15
CA GLU A 113 -9.53 -6.35 -10.42
C GLU A 113 -9.39 -7.16 -11.71
N THR A 114 -8.72 -6.61 -12.73
CA THR A 114 -8.55 -7.29 -14.02
C THR A 114 -7.83 -8.62 -13.87
N ASN A 115 -6.81 -8.68 -13.01
CA ASN A 115 -6.01 -9.89 -12.77
C ASN A 115 -6.38 -10.61 -11.46
N SER A 116 -7.36 -10.09 -10.69
CA SER A 116 -7.69 -10.58 -9.35
C SER A 116 -6.47 -10.65 -8.42
N GLU A 117 -5.66 -9.58 -8.40
CA GLU A 117 -4.36 -9.52 -7.73
C GLU A 117 -4.31 -8.39 -6.70
N ILE A 118 -3.74 -8.68 -5.53
CA ILE A 118 -3.28 -7.66 -4.58
C ILE A 118 -1.76 -7.60 -4.65
N HIS A 119 -1.23 -6.43 -4.98
CA HIS A 119 0.20 -6.22 -5.13
C HIS A 119 0.71 -5.18 -4.13
N ILE A 120 1.70 -5.58 -3.32
CA ILE A 120 2.43 -4.71 -2.40
C ILE A 120 3.89 -4.69 -2.84
N SER A 121 4.41 -3.53 -3.19
CA SER A 121 5.79 -3.38 -3.63
C SER A 121 6.49 -2.22 -2.93
N SER A 122 7.77 -2.43 -2.64
CA SER A 122 8.67 -1.43 -2.08
C SER A 122 10.06 -1.62 -2.67
N GLN A 123 10.69 -0.57 -3.14
CA GLN A 123 12.12 -0.58 -3.48
C GLN A 123 13.02 -0.50 -2.24
N GLY A 124 12.45 -0.18 -1.08
CA GLY A 124 13.13 -0.17 0.20
C GLY A 124 12.74 -1.35 1.06
N LYS A 125 12.25 -1.10 2.27
CA LYS A 125 11.89 -2.11 3.26
C LYS A 125 10.37 -2.25 3.36
N VAL A 126 9.92 -3.47 3.63
CA VAL A 126 8.57 -3.77 4.09
C VAL A 126 8.69 -4.34 5.50
N HIS A 127 7.97 -3.75 6.44
CA HIS A 127 7.87 -4.24 7.81
C HIS A 127 6.42 -4.59 8.12
N VAL A 128 6.19 -5.79 8.62
CA VAL A 128 4.86 -6.26 9.03
C VAL A 128 4.98 -6.76 10.46
N GLU A 129 4.24 -6.15 11.37
CA GLU A 129 4.27 -6.44 12.80
C GLU A 129 2.84 -6.57 13.34
N CYS A 130 2.61 -7.52 14.21
CA CYS A 130 1.37 -7.65 14.96
C CYS A 130 1.68 -8.01 16.42
N GLN A 131 0.80 -7.61 17.34
CA GLN A 131 0.95 -7.90 18.77
C GLN A 131 0.30 -9.23 19.17
N GLN A 132 -0.49 -9.81 18.29
CA GLN A 132 -1.17 -11.08 18.48
C GLN A 132 -0.82 -12.04 17.35
N ASP A 133 -1.74 -12.87 16.94
CA ASP A 133 -1.52 -13.89 15.92
C ASP A 133 -1.44 -13.30 14.51
N MET A 134 -0.54 -13.83 13.70
CA MET A 134 -0.48 -13.59 12.26
C MET A 134 -0.71 -14.92 11.54
N THR A 135 -1.68 -14.95 10.64
CA THR A 135 -1.97 -16.12 9.80
C THR A 135 -1.72 -15.81 8.34
N LEU A 136 -0.94 -16.66 7.67
CA LEU A 136 -0.76 -16.65 6.22
C LEU A 136 -1.27 -17.98 5.67
N GLU A 137 -2.35 -17.94 4.90
CA GLU A 137 -3.00 -19.13 4.34
C GLU A 137 -3.12 -18.99 2.83
N SER A 138 -2.82 -20.06 2.11
CA SER A 138 -2.97 -20.14 0.67
C SER A 138 -3.53 -21.51 0.28
N GLN A 139 -4.58 -21.52 -0.54
CA GLN A 139 -5.09 -22.75 -1.13
C GLN A 139 -4.18 -23.31 -2.25
N GLY A 140 -3.33 -22.46 -2.79
CA GLY A 140 -2.31 -22.83 -3.74
C GLY A 140 -0.93 -22.93 -3.10
N ASN A 141 0.07 -22.34 -3.73
CA ASN A 141 1.44 -22.35 -3.24
C ASN A 141 1.75 -21.08 -2.42
N LEU A 142 2.43 -21.24 -1.31
CA LEU A 142 3.10 -20.16 -0.60
C LEU A 142 4.60 -20.24 -0.88
N LYS A 143 5.19 -19.20 -1.49
CA LYS A 143 6.62 -19.10 -1.77
C LYS A 143 7.26 -17.99 -0.97
N LEU A 144 8.27 -18.35 -0.17
CA LEU A 144 9.14 -17.41 0.53
C LEU A 144 10.54 -17.50 -0.11
N SER A 145 11.07 -16.37 -0.59
CA SER A 145 12.36 -16.32 -1.27
C SER A 145 13.12 -15.06 -0.88
N ALA A 146 14.39 -15.22 -0.55
CA ALA A 146 15.30 -14.11 -0.27
C ALA A 146 16.64 -14.36 -0.95
N GLN A 147 17.30 -13.28 -1.42
CA GLN A 147 18.61 -13.37 -2.05
C GLN A 147 19.74 -13.61 -1.04
N GLN A 148 19.59 -13.15 0.20
CA GLN A 148 20.63 -13.27 1.22
C GLN A 148 20.31 -14.34 2.26
N GLY A 149 19.16 -14.28 2.91
CA GLY A 149 18.80 -15.25 3.93
C GLY A 149 17.36 -15.12 4.40
N ILE A 150 16.84 -16.23 4.93
CA ILE A 150 15.56 -16.31 5.62
C ILE A 150 15.87 -16.79 7.04
N SER A 151 15.44 -16.04 8.05
CA SER A 151 15.51 -16.45 9.45
C SER A 151 14.10 -16.75 9.95
N LEU A 152 13.91 -17.92 10.56
CA LEU A 152 12.68 -18.32 11.21
C LEU A 152 13.01 -18.62 12.68
N GLU A 153 12.45 -17.87 13.59
CA GLU A 153 12.70 -17.97 15.03
C GLU A 153 11.37 -18.09 15.78
N ALA A 154 11.28 -19.03 16.68
CA ALA A 154 10.16 -19.19 17.59
C ALA A 154 10.68 -19.44 19.00
N GLN A 155 10.13 -18.74 20.00
CA GLN A 155 10.56 -18.90 21.41
C GLN A 155 10.13 -20.22 22.02
N THR A 156 9.07 -20.83 21.55
CA THR A 156 8.53 -22.08 22.11
C THR A 156 8.66 -23.25 21.17
N SER A 157 8.07 -23.21 19.99
CA SER A 157 8.11 -24.31 19.02
C SER A 157 8.04 -23.83 17.59
N LEU A 158 8.72 -24.51 16.70
CA LEU A 158 8.62 -24.36 15.25
C LEU A 158 8.21 -25.71 14.66
N ASP A 159 6.99 -25.79 14.13
CA ASP A 159 6.44 -26.98 13.50
C ASP A 159 6.47 -26.86 11.98
N LEU A 160 7.19 -27.74 11.31
CA LEU A 160 7.24 -27.84 9.85
C LEU A 160 6.64 -29.18 9.41
N LYS A 161 5.52 -29.16 8.67
CA LYS A 161 4.82 -30.35 8.22
C LYS A 161 4.63 -30.34 6.71
N GLY A 162 5.00 -31.42 6.05
CA GLY A 162 4.69 -31.69 4.65
C GLY A 162 3.80 -32.93 4.54
N GLY A 163 2.58 -32.81 3.99
CA GLY A 163 1.62 -33.90 3.90
C GLY A 163 2.09 -35.06 3.00
N SER A 164 2.76 -34.74 1.90
CA SER A 164 3.30 -35.73 0.96
C SER A 164 4.82 -35.86 1.01
N GLY A 165 5.51 -34.92 1.61
CA GLY A 165 6.95 -34.89 1.75
C GLY A 165 7.46 -33.54 2.23
N ALA A 166 8.65 -33.53 2.78
CA ALA A 166 9.39 -32.32 3.10
C ALA A 166 10.85 -32.54 2.66
N THR A 167 11.44 -31.53 2.00
CA THR A 167 12.85 -31.57 1.60
C THR A 167 13.56 -30.43 2.29
N LEU A 168 14.69 -30.73 2.93
CA LEU A 168 15.59 -29.74 3.49
C LEU A 168 16.96 -29.92 2.81
N ASP A 169 17.29 -28.97 1.95
CA ASP A 169 18.53 -28.98 1.18
C ASP A 169 19.41 -27.81 1.66
N GLY A 170 20.56 -28.13 2.20
CA GLY A 170 21.54 -27.16 2.70
C GLY A 170 22.66 -26.83 1.69
N GLY A 171 22.58 -27.33 0.47
CA GLY A 171 23.66 -27.18 -0.49
C GLY A 171 24.95 -27.82 0.04
N PRO A 172 26.06 -27.06 0.18
CA PRO A 172 27.34 -27.64 0.64
C PRO A 172 27.33 -27.99 2.13
N GLN A 173 26.43 -27.45 2.94
CA GLN A 173 26.37 -27.76 4.36
C GLN A 173 24.94 -27.61 4.89
N LEU A 174 24.50 -28.61 5.64
CA LEU A 174 23.30 -28.57 6.48
C LEU A 174 23.69 -28.91 7.92
N GLU A 175 23.42 -28.02 8.84
CA GLU A 175 23.68 -28.26 10.25
C GLU A 175 22.35 -28.34 11.04
N VAL A 176 22.16 -29.43 11.77
CA VAL A 176 21.01 -29.63 12.66
C VAL A 176 21.55 -29.88 14.06
N LYS A 177 21.22 -28.98 14.99
CA LYS A 177 21.67 -29.05 16.39
C LYS A 177 20.51 -29.14 17.35
N ALA A 178 20.68 -29.88 18.42
CA ALA A 178 19.82 -29.88 19.57
C ALA A 178 20.67 -29.83 20.86
N SER A 179 20.32 -28.97 21.81
CA SER A 179 20.97 -28.96 23.15
C SER A 179 20.61 -30.15 24.02
N GLY A 180 19.52 -30.82 23.72
CA GLY A 180 19.05 -32.04 24.37
C GLY A 180 19.09 -33.22 23.39
N GLN A 181 17.93 -33.77 23.06
CA GLN A 181 17.83 -34.93 22.17
C GLN A 181 17.46 -34.53 20.77
N LEU A 182 18.22 -35.00 19.76
CA LEU A 182 17.82 -35.02 18.35
C LEU A 182 17.23 -36.41 18.05
N LYS A 183 15.95 -36.51 17.72
CA LYS A 183 15.29 -37.74 17.32
C LYS A 183 14.99 -37.74 15.83
N VAL A 184 15.53 -38.70 15.12
CA VAL A 184 15.19 -38.96 13.72
C VAL A 184 14.52 -40.33 13.66
N SER A 185 13.31 -40.42 13.13
CA SER A 185 12.57 -41.68 13.05
C SER A 185 11.80 -41.78 11.74
N GLY A 186 11.78 -42.96 11.16
CA GLY A 186 11.07 -43.29 9.92
C GLY A 186 11.01 -44.79 9.76
N ALA A 187 10.16 -45.31 8.85
CA ALA A 187 10.15 -46.71 8.48
C ALA A 187 11.50 -47.15 7.90
N MET A 188 12.17 -46.22 7.23
CA MET A 188 13.56 -46.38 6.77
C MET A 188 14.28 -45.06 7.01
N VAL A 189 15.48 -45.11 7.56
CA VAL A 189 16.40 -43.97 7.67
C VAL A 189 17.64 -44.33 6.87
N ASP A 190 17.85 -43.71 5.72
CA ASP A 190 19.02 -43.89 4.88
C ASP A 190 20.01 -42.77 5.14
N VAL A 191 21.23 -43.11 5.55
CA VAL A 191 22.32 -42.15 5.77
C VAL A 191 23.36 -42.47 4.69
N ASN A 192 23.24 -41.83 3.53
CA ASN A 192 23.96 -42.18 2.32
C ASN A 192 25.41 -41.63 2.28
N SER A 193 26.28 -42.51 1.81
CA SER A 193 27.58 -42.29 1.20
C SER A 193 28.48 -41.17 1.72
N GLY A 194 29.03 -41.37 2.87
CA GLY A 194 30.12 -40.55 3.44
C GLY A 194 30.64 -41.22 4.72
N ALA A 195 31.72 -40.74 5.28
CA ALA A 195 32.20 -41.20 6.57
C ALA A 195 31.18 -40.77 7.65
N LEU A 196 30.41 -41.73 8.17
CA LEU A 196 29.62 -41.50 9.40
C LEU A 196 30.59 -41.48 10.58
N GLN A 197 30.77 -40.32 11.17
CA GLN A 197 31.57 -40.16 12.38
C GLN A 197 30.64 -40.09 13.60
N VAL A 198 30.63 -41.14 14.39
CA VAL A 198 29.91 -41.18 15.67
C VAL A 198 30.96 -41.10 16.78
N MET A 199 30.93 -40.01 17.53
CA MET A 199 31.81 -39.81 18.68
C MET A 199 31.00 -39.96 19.97
#